data_e4a80965566364fc83e2cc386de7cca2
#
_entry.id   e4a80965566364fc83e2cc386de7cca2
#
_cell.length_a   1.000
_cell.length_b   1.000
_cell.length_c   1.000
_cell.angle_alpha   90.00
_cell.angle_beta   90.00
_cell.angle_gamma   90.00
#
_symmetry.space_group_name_H-M   'P 1'
#
loop_
_entity.id
_entity.type
_entity.pdbx_description
1 polymer ?
#
loop_
_entity_poly.entity_id
_entity_poly.type
_entity_poly.pdbx_seq_one_letter_code
_entity_poly.pdbx_strand_id
1 'polypeptide(L)'
;MMQRISQAIKGAALLDFANAFGLAMKYMAAPKKTVIYPNERNPQSPRFRGEHALRRYPSGEERCIACKLCEAICPAQAITIEAEPREDGSRRTTRYDIDMVKCIYCGLCEEACPVDAIVQGPNTEFATETREELYYDKERLLDNGDRWERLIAKNLELDAPYR
;
A
#
# COMPACT_ATOMS: atom_id res chain seq x y z
N MET A 1 -9.07 -39.20 -35.13
CA MET A 1 -9.87 -40.32 -34.59
C MET A 1 -9.16 -41.02 -33.43
N MET A 2 -7.90 -41.42 -33.55
CA MET A 2 -7.09 -42.07 -32.49
C MET A 2 -6.97 -41.29 -31.20
N GLN A 3 -6.77 -39.96 -31.24
CA GLN A 3 -6.69 -39.15 -30.03
C GLN A 3 -7.98 -39.12 -29.22
N ARG A 4 -9.14 -39.05 -29.86
CA ARG A 4 -10.45 -39.09 -29.18
C ARG A 4 -10.72 -40.47 -28.51
N ILE A 5 -10.31 -41.55 -29.15
CA ILE A 5 -10.42 -42.89 -28.58
C ILE A 5 -9.49 -43.03 -27.37
N SER A 6 -8.24 -42.54 -27.47
CA SER A 6 -7.30 -42.53 -26.35
C SER A 6 -7.80 -41.72 -25.16
N GLN A 7 -8.40 -40.55 -25.40
CA GLN A 7 -9.01 -39.74 -24.34
C GLN A 7 -10.22 -40.43 -23.70
N ALA A 8 -11.07 -41.07 -24.50
CA ALA A 8 -12.22 -41.81 -23.97
C ALA A 8 -11.79 -43.01 -23.10
N ILE A 9 -10.75 -43.74 -23.50
CA ILE A 9 -10.19 -44.86 -22.72
C ILE A 9 -9.59 -44.31 -21.39
N LYS A 10 -8.83 -43.22 -21.42
CA LYS A 10 -8.27 -42.59 -20.21
C LYS A 10 -9.35 -42.11 -19.25
N GLY A 11 -10.41 -41.49 -19.77
CA GLY A 11 -11.56 -41.08 -18.97
C GLY A 11 -12.33 -42.25 -18.36
N ALA A 12 -12.57 -43.31 -19.13
CA ALA A 12 -13.23 -44.53 -18.64
C ALA A 12 -12.40 -45.27 -17.58
N ALA A 13 -11.08 -45.24 -17.70
CA ALA A 13 -10.16 -45.81 -16.72
C ALA A 13 -9.90 -44.93 -15.50
N LEU A 14 -10.56 -43.77 -15.38
CA LEU A 14 -10.42 -42.81 -14.28
C LEU A 14 -8.96 -42.39 -13.98
N LEU A 15 -8.09 -42.45 -15.01
CA LEU A 15 -6.66 -42.13 -14.85
C LEU A 15 -6.43 -40.68 -14.39
N ASP A 16 -7.33 -39.78 -14.74
CA ASP A 16 -7.25 -38.39 -14.32
C ASP A 16 -7.46 -38.24 -12.80
N PHE A 17 -8.33 -39.10 -12.21
CA PHE A 17 -8.48 -39.13 -10.75
C PHE A 17 -7.24 -39.70 -10.06
N ALA A 18 -6.63 -40.75 -10.61
CA ALA A 18 -5.39 -41.31 -10.07
C ALA A 18 -4.24 -40.28 -10.12
N ASN A 19 -4.13 -39.55 -11.22
CA ASN A 19 -3.14 -38.47 -11.38
C ASN A 19 -3.41 -37.33 -10.41
N ALA A 20 -4.68 -36.91 -10.26
CA ALA A 20 -5.05 -35.84 -9.30
C ALA A 20 -4.77 -36.28 -7.86
N PHE A 21 -5.08 -37.51 -7.51
CA PHE A 21 -4.78 -38.07 -6.20
C PHE A 21 -3.26 -38.14 -5.93
N GLY A 22 -2.47 -38.58 -6.90
CA GLY A 22 -1.02 -38.60 -6.82
C GLY A 22 -0.44 -37.20 -6.63
N LEU A 23 -1.00 -36.20 -7.33
CA LEU A 23 -0.63 -34.81 -7.16
C LEU A 23 -0.95 -34.27 -5.74
N ALA A 24 -2.15 -34.59 -5.25
CA ALA A 24 -2.55 -34.21 -3.88
C ALA A 24 -1.62 -34.83 -2.83
N MET A 25 -1.30 -36.11 -2.95
CA MET A 25 -0.36 -36.80 -2.05
C MET A 25 1.04 -36.14 -2.08
N LYS A 26 1.52 -35.78 -3.27
CA LYS A 26 2.80 -35.09 -3.42
C LYS A 26 2.80 -33.74 -2.66
N TYR A 27 1.72 -32.94 -2.78
CA TYR A 27 1.63 -31.67 -2.10
C TYR A 27 1.39 -31.81 -0.59
N MET A 28 0.75 -32.87 -0.12
CA MET A 28 0.64 -33.16 1.31
C MET A 28 2.01 -33.40 1.97
N ALA A 29 2.94 -34.05 1.26
CA ALA A 29 4.28 -34.30 1.73
C ALA A 29 5.28 -33.15 1.48
N ALA A 30 4.90 -32.17 0.66
CA ALA A 30 5.76 -31.04 0.34
C ALA A 30 5.84 -30.02 1.51
N PRO A 31 6.94 -29.26 1.63
CA PRO A 31 7.01 -28.18 2.61
C PRO A 31 5.92 -27.14 2.34
N LYS A 32 5.25 -26.70 3.40
CA LYS A 32 4.18 -25.70 3.33
C LYS A 32 4.74 -24.37 2.82
N LYS A 33 4.02 -23.73 1.93
CA LYS A 33 4.34 -22.40 1.37
C LYS A 33 3.50 -21.29 1.98
N THR A 34 2.49 -21.63 2.78
CA THR A 34 1.61 -20.67 3.45
C THR A 34 2.31 -20.01 4.61
N VAL A 35 2.13 -18.71 4.73
CA VAL A 35 2.59 -17.91 5.86
C VAL A 35 1.49 -17.88 6.92
N ILE A 36 1.86 -18.12 8.16
CA ILE A 36 0.93 -18.14 9.30
C ILE A 36 0.80 -16.72 9.86
N TYR A 37 -0.06 -15.93 9.21
CA TYR A 37 -0.40 -14.60 9.70
C TYR A 37 -1.26 -14.70 10.98
N PRO A 38 -1.06 -13.87 12.02
CA PRO A 38 -0.15 -12.71 12.08
C PRO A 38 1.27 -13.03 12.60
N ASN A 39 1.58 -14.29 12.95
CA ASN A 39 2.86 -14.66 13.54
C ASN A 39 4.03 -14.54 12.57
N GLU A 40 3.73 -14.81 11.31
CA GLU A 40 4.69 -14.67 10.21
C GLU A 40 4.16 -13.65 9.21
N ARG A 41 5.07 -12.82 8.68
CA ARG A 41 4.74 -11.81 7.66
C ARG A 41 5.68 -11.96 6.47
N ASN A 42 5.13 -11.79 5.28
CA ASN A 42 5.95 -11.71 4.07
C ASN A 42 6.75 -10.40 4.05
N PRO A 43 8.00 -10.42 3.56
CA PRO A 43 8.76 -9.20 3.35
C PRO A 43 8.04 -8.32 2.33
N GLN A 44 7.86 -7.05 2.66
CA GLN A 44 7.24 -6.07 1.78
C GLN A 44 8.29 -5.44 0.86
N SER A 45 7.84 -5.12 -0.36
CA SER A 45 8.65 -4.33 -1.29
C SER A 45 8.87 -2.91 -0.74
N PRO A 46 10.02 -2.27 -0.99
CA PRO A 46 10.21 -0.84 -0.69
C PRO A 46 9.16 0.08 -1.34
N ARG A 47 8.55 -0.36 -2.45
CA ARG A 47 7.48 0.35 -3.16
C ARG A 47 6.08 -0.09 -2.76
N PHE A 48 5.94 -0.71 -1.60
CA PHE A 48 4.63 -1.13 -1.12
C PHE A 48 3.76 0.09 -0.79
N ARG A 49 2.53 0.05 -1.23
CA ARG A 49 1.56 1.14 -1.09
C ARG A 49 0.56 0.81 0.02
N GLY A 50 0.93 1.12 1.25
CA GLY A 50 0.08 0.92 2.42
C GLY A 50 -0.55 2.22 2.93
N GLU A 51 -0.70 2.33 4.24
CA GLU A 51 -1.32 3.46 4.92
C GLU A 51 -0.59 4.78 4.65
N HIS A 52 -1.34 5.85 4.38
CA HIS A 52 -0.76 7.16 4.10
C HIS A 52 -0.15 7.80 5.34
N ALA A 53 0.92 8.55 5.12
CA ALA A 53 1.64 9.27 6.16
C ALA A 53 2.15 10.62 5.64
N LEU A 54 2.10 11.65 6.50
CA LEU A 54 2.76 12.93 6.27
C LEU A 54 4.07 12.98 7.05
N ARG A 55 5.16 13.31 6.36
CA ARG A 55 6.51 13.33 6.95
C ARG A 55 6.88 14.70 7.50
N ARG A 56 7.77 14.65 8.49
CA ARG A 56 8.46 15.84 9.05
C ARG A 56 9.94 15.86 8.65
N TYR A 57 10.53 17.03 8.74
CA TYR A 57 11.99 17.15 8.72
C TYR A 57 12.57 16.72 10.09
N PRO A 58 13.88 16.42 10.17
CA PRO A 58 14.53 16.14 11.46
C PRO A 58 14.41 17.27 12.48
N SER A 59 14.13 18.50 12.03
CA SER A 59 13.83 19.66 12.88
C SER A 59 12.46 19.58 13.58
N GLY A 60 11.60 18.61 13.20
CA GLY A 60 10.21 18.50 13.66
C GLY A 60 9.21 19.28 12.79
N GLU A 61 9.68 20.12 11.86
CA GLU A 61 8.81 20.87 10.96
C GLU A 61 8.17 19.98 9.90
N GLU A 62 6.92 20.27 9.53
CA GLU A 62 6.23 19.57 8.47
C GLU A 62 6.91 19.78 7.12
N ARG A 63 7.08 18.72 6.33
CA ARG A 63 7.63 18.83 4.97
C ARG A 63 6.65 19.46 3.99
N CYS A 64 5.34 19.34 4.24
CA CYS A 64 4.31 19.81 3.32
C CYS A 64 4.36 21.33 3.14
N ILE A 65 4.55 21.77 1.89
CA ILE A 65 4.56 23.17 1.46
C ILE A 65 3.23 23.66 0.91
N ALA A 66 2.17 22.89 1.07
CA ALA A 66 0.82 23.22 0.59
C ALA A 66 0.71 23.54 -0.91
N CYS A 67 1.49 22.88 -1.76
CA CYS A 67 1.47 23.08 -3.22
C CYS A 67 0.21 22.52 -3.90
N LYS A 68 -0.56 21.66 -3.23
CA LYS A 68 -1.81 21.02 -3.70
C LYS A 68 -1.66 20.09 -4.93
N LEU A 69 -0.45 19.73 -5.33
CA LEU A 69 -0.24 18.82 -6.46
C LEU A 69 -0.84 17.44 -6.22
N CYS A 70 -0.72 16.92 -4.99
CA CYS A 70 -1.30 15.62 -4.60
C CYS A 70 -2.84 15.63 -4.64
N GLU A 71 -3.49 16.74 -4.30
CA GLU A 71 -4.93 16.93 -4.43
C GLU A 71 -5.35 16.94 -5.91
N ALA A 72 -4.62 17.71 -6.74
CA ALA A 72 -4.92 17.88 -8.16
C ALA A 72 -4.72 16.59 -8.96
N ILE A 73 -3.70 15.77 -8.64
CA ILE A 73 -3.41 14.53 -9.36
C ILE A 73 -4.29 13.36 -8.91
N CYS A 74 -4.98 13.45 -7.78
CA CYS A 74 -5.72 12.33 -7.20
C CYS A 74 -6.90 11.92 -8.07
N PRO A 75 -6.89 10.73 -8.71
CA PRO A 75 -7.95 10.29 -9.60
C PRO A 75 -9.26 10.00 -8.85
N ALA A 76 -9.18 9.66 -7.59
CA ALA A 76 -10.32 9.37 -6.72
C ALA A 76 -10.85 10.61 -5.98
N GLN A 77 -10.19 11.78 -6.14
CA GLN A 77 -10.52 13.00 -5.39
C GLN A 77 -10.67 12.76 -3.87
N ALA A 78 -9.78 11.94 -3.33
CA ALA A 78 -9.80 11.52 -1.94
C ALA A 78 -9.08 12.51 -1.01
N ILE A 79 -8.32 13.45 -1.54
CA ILE A 79 -7.47 14.40 -0.79
C ILE A 79 -8.12 15.78 -0.83
N THR A 80 -8.20 16.43 0.33
CA THR A 80 -8.69 17.81 0.48
C THR A 80 -7.65 18.62 1.25
N ILE A 81 -7.20 19.75 0.69
CA ILE A 81 -6.16 20.59 1.27
C ILE A 81 -6.62 22.03 1.37
N GLU A 82 -6.53 22.60 2.58
CA GLU A 82 -6.64 24.03 2.81
C GLU A 82 -5.28 24.58 3.25
N ALA A 83 -4.94 25.76 2.78
CA ALA A 83 -3.63 26.34 3.00
C ALA A 83 -3.72 27.82 3.30
N GLU A 84 -2.88 28.30 4.21
CA GLU A 84 -2.74 29.69 4.57
C GLU A 84 -1.29 30.16 4.41
N PRO A 85 -1.09 31.45 4.06
CA PRO A 85 0.23 32.05 4.09
C PRO A 85 0.66 32.28 5.55
N ARG A 86 1.94 32.06 5.84
CA ARG A 86 2.57 32.45 7.09
C ARG A 86 3.13 33.87 7.02
N GLU A 87 3.50 34.42 8.14
CA GLU A 87 4.12 35.74 8.25
C GLU A 87 5.46 35.85 7.49
N ASP A 88 6.18 34.71 7.37
CA ASP A 88 7.43 34.59 6.62
C ASP A 88 7.23 34.48 5.08
N GLY A 89 5.99 34.56 4.60
CA GLY A 89 5.63 34.40 3.19
C GLY A 89 5.58 32.95 2.70
N SER A 90 5.92 31.98 3.52
CA SER A 90 5.77 30.57 3.20
C SER A 90 4.29 30.14 3.30
N ARG A 91 3.94 29.03 2.64
CA ARG A 91 2.59 28.43 2.71
C ARG A 91 2.64 27.17 3.55
N ARG A 92 1.60 26.97 4.36
CA ARG A 92 1.40 25.74 5.15
C ARG A 92 -0.05 25.30 5.05
N THR A 93 -0.26 24.00 5.24
CA THR A 93 -1.60 23.43 5.31
C THR A 93 -2.22 23.73 6.67
N THR A 94 -3.40 24.30 6.66
CA THR A 94 -4.28 24.36 7.85
C THR A 94 -5.09 23.10 7.97
N ARG A 95 -5.46 22.50 6.82
CA ARG A 95 -6.18 21.24 6.73
C ARG A 95 -5.56 20.35 5.68
N TYR A 96 -5.43 19.07 5.97
CA TYR A 96 -5.01 18.05 5.03
C TYR A 96 -5.73 16.76 5.37
N ASP A 97 -6.76 16.44 4.60
CA ASP A 97 -7.60 15.29 4.85
C ASP A 97 -7.50 14.29 3.72
N ILE A 98 -7.55 13.01 4.06
CA ILE A 98 -7.64 11.90 3.09
C ILE A 98 -8.82 11.00 3.47
N ASP A 99 -9.77 10.83 2.56
CA ASP A 99 -10.80 9.80 2.65
C ASP A 99 -10.19 8.46 2.21
N MET A 100 -9.77 7.63 3.17
CA MET A 100 -9.11 6.35 2.90
C MET A 100 -10.03 5.34 2.23
N VAL A 101 -11.37 5.53 2.34
CA VAL A 101 -12.36 4.67 1.66
C VAL A 101 -12.48 5.01 0.18
N LYS A 102 -12.31 6.28 -0.21
CA LYS A 102 -12.25 6.70 -1.62
C LYS A 102 -10.90 6.38 -2.25
N CYS A 103 -9.83 6.38 -1.45
CA CYS A 103 -8.48 6.19 -1.94
C CYS A 103 -8.31 4.81 -2.60
N ILE A 104 -7.70 4.78 -3.80
CA ILE A 104 -7.40 3.56 -4.54
C ILE A 104 -5.94 3.12 -4.41
N TYR A 105 -5.17 3.76 -3.55
CA TYR A 105 -3.77 3.45 -3.25
C TYR A 105 -2.87 3.42 -4.51
N CYS A 106 -3.13 4.29 -5.47
CA CYS A 106 -2.39 4.34 -6.75
C CYS A 106 -0.98 4.90 -6.63
N GLY A 107 -0.65 5.65 -5.56
CA GLY A 107 0.66 6.24 -5.31
C GLY A 107 0.95 7.54 -6.04
N LEU A 108 0.07 8.04 -6.91
CA LEU A 108 0.28 9.27 -7.68
C LEU A 108 0.50 10.52 -6.80
N CYS A 109 -0.11 10.56 -5.61
CA CYS A 109 0.11 11.65 -4.65
C CYS A 109 1.55 11.69 -4.13
N GLU A 110 2.16 10.53 -3.91
CA GLU A 110 3.56 10.40 -3.50
C GLU A 110 4.50 10.80 -4.65
N GLU A 111 4.24 10.33 -5.86
CA GLU A 111 5.03 10.65 -7.04
C GLU A 111 4.98 12.16 -7.40
N ALA A 112 3.83 12.81 -7.20
CA ALA A 112 3.66 14.22 -7.48
C ALA A 112 4.24 15.15 -6.40
N CYS A 113 4.64 14.63 -5.24
CA CYS A 113 5.09 15.44 -4.12
C CYS A 113 6.56 15.88 -4.28
N PRO A 114 6.85 17.20 -4.47
CA PRO A 114 8.21 17.65 -4.74
C PRO A 114 9.15 17.61 -3.51
N VAL A 115 8.58 17.37 -2.33
CA VAL A 115 9.32 17.40 -1.06
C VAL A 115 9.18 16.09 -0.25
N ASP A 116 8.65 15.03 -0.86
CA ASP A 116 8.36 13.75 -0.21
C ASP A 116 7.63 13.91 1.14
N ALA A 117 6.62 14.79 1.16
CA ALA A 117 5.83 15.06 2.36
C ALA A 117 4.74 14.01 2.55
N ILE A 118 3.96 13.71 1.50
CA ILE A 118 2.98 12.63 1.50
C ILE A 118 3.62 11.37 0.94
N VAL A 119 3.51 10.27 1.66
CA VAL A 119 4.06 8.97 1.30
C VAL A 119 3.09 7.86 1.68
N GLN A 120 3.25 6.70 1.06
CA GLN A 120 2.54 5.48 1.43
C GLN A 120 3.46 4.60 2.28
N GLY A 121 3.07 4.39 3.53
CA GLY A 121 3.84 3.64 4.51
C GLY A 121 3.73 2.12 4.35
N PRO A 122 4.47 1.36 5.17
CA PRO A 122 4.48 -0.09 5.14
C PRO A 122 3.28 -0.72 5.87
N ASN A 123 2.46 0.07 6.59
CA ASN A 123 1.37 -0.46 7.39
C ASN A 123 0.20 -0.92 6.53
N THR A 124 -0.31 -2.12 6.83
CA THR A 124 -1.51 -2.72 6.22
C THR A 124 -2.64 -2.93 7.21
N GLU A 125 -2.35 -2.77 8.50
CA GLU A 125 -3.26 -3.08 9.60
C GLU A 125 -3.92 -1.81 10.11
N PHE A 126 -4.85 -1.24 9.34
CA PHE A 126 -5.61 -0.04 9.68
C PHE A 126 -7.11 -0.19 9.42
N ALA A 127 -7.62 -1.43 9.52
CA ALA A 127 -9.04 -1.68 9.47
C ALA A 127 -9.74 -1.09 10.71
N THR A 128 -10.92 -0.53 10.50
CA THR A 128 -11.73 0.12 11.53
C THR A 128 -13.17 -0.35 11.46
N GLU A 129 -13.97 -0.07 12.48
CA GLU A 129 -15.38 -0.47 12.55
C GLU A 129 -16.28 0.50 11.79
N THR A 130 -15.92 1.78 11.72
CA THR A 130 -16.72 2.83 11.09
C THR A 130 -15.97 3.50 9.95
N ARG A 131 -16.73 4.08 9.02
CA ARG A 131 -16.17 4.81 7.89
C ARG A 131 -15.49 6.11 8.32
N GLU A 132 -16.04 6.76 9.32
CA GLU A 132 -15.55 8.04 9.84
C GLU A 132 -14.13 7.92 10.36
N GLU A 133 -13.78 6.78 10.95
CA GLU A 133 -12.42 6.49 11.41
C GLU A 133 -11.41 6.35 10.26
N LEU A 134 -11.88 6.08 9.05
CA LEU A 134 -11.06 6.04 7.83
C LEU A 134 -11.01 7.40 7.11
N TYR A 135 -11.56 8.44 7.70
CA TYR A 135 -11.36 9.81 7.27
C TYR A 135 -10.18 10.39 8.05
N TYR A 136 -9.00 10.38 7.41
CA TYR A 136 -7.76 10.77 8.08
C TYR A 136 -7.56 12.27 7.96
N ASP A 137 -7.42 12.90 9.12
CA ASP A 137 -7.03 14.30 9.24
C ASP A 137 -5.50 14.46 9.21
N LYS A 138 -5.07 15.71 9.20
CA LYS A 138 -3.66 16.08 9.15
C LYS A 138 -2.87 15.52 10.35
N GLU A 139 -3.44 15.56 11.55
CA GLU A 139 -2.77 15.09 12.78
C GLU A 139 -2.50 13.59 12.71
N ARG A 140 -3.50 12.81 12.35
CA ARG A 140 -3.36 11.36 12.18
C ARG A 140 -2.35 10.97 11.11
N LEU A 141 -2.31 11.73 10.01
CA LEU A 141 -1.33 11.50 8.94
C LEU A 141 0.10 11.82 9.40
N LEU A 142 0.29 12.84 10.22
CA LEU A 142 1.58 13.19 10.82
C LEU A 142 2.01 12.16 11.87
N ASP A 143 1.10 11.69 12.72
CA ASP A 143 1.37 10.61 13.68
C ASP A 143 1.81 9.32 12.98
N ASN A 144 1.18 8.99 11.86
CA ASN A 144 1.63 7.87 11.03
C ASN A 144 3.03 8.11 10.48
N GLY A 145 3.34 9.34 10.04
CA GLY A 145 4.67 9.71 9.61
C GLY A 145 5.71 9.51 10.70
N ASP A 146 5.46 10.03 11.88
CA ASP A 146 6.37 9.93 13.02
C ASP A 146 6.57 8.47 13.45
N ARG A 147 5.51 7.66 13.43
CA ARG A 147 5.55 6.23 13.78
C ARG A 147 6.39 5.41 12.82
N TRP A 148 6.28 5.66 11.53
CA TRP A 148 6.86 4.83 10.48
C TRP A 148 8.07 5.46 9.78
N GLU A 149 8.51 6.68 10.15
CA GLU A 149 9.57 7.45 9.47
C GLU A 149 10.83 6.63 9.21
N ARG A 150 11.27 5.83 10.17
CA ARG A 150 12.47 4.99 10.01
C ARG A 150 12.37 4.01 8.85
N LEU A 151 11.21 3.37 8.67
CA LEU A 151 10.99 2.42 7.58
C LEU A 151 10.71 3.14 6.26
N ILE A 152 9.95 4.22 6.31
CA ILE A 152 9.66 5.08 5.16
C ILE A 152 10.97 5.64 4.58
N ALA A 153 11.83 6.20 5.40
CA ALA A 153 13.13 6.75 4.95
C ALA A 153 14.00 5.68 4.30
N LYS A 154 14.07 4.48 4.89
CA LYS A 154 14.80 3.35 4.31
C LYS A 154 14.22 2.90 2.97
N ASN A 155 12.88 2.83 2.86
CA ASN A 155 12.21 2.44 1.62
C ASN A 155 12.45 3.46 0.51
N LEU A 156 12.40 4.76 0.82
CA LEU A 156 12.70 5.83 -0.13
C LEU A 156 14.17 5.80 -0.60
N GLU A 157 15.11 5.50 0.29
CA GLU A 157 16.51 5.33 -0.06
C GLU A 157 16.71 4.15 -1.04
N LEU A 158 16.05 3.03 -0.79
CA LEU A 158 16.08 1.85 -1.65
C LEU A 158 15.39 2.07 -3.01
N ASP A 159 14.39 2.95 -3.06
CA ASP A 159 13.66 3.29 -4.28
C ASP A 159 14.33 4.42 -5.09
N ALA A 160 15.19 5.23 -4.47
CA ALA A 160 15.84 6.38 -5.10
C ALA A 160 16.46 6.13 -6.48
N PRO A 161 17.10 4.96 -6.79
CA PRO A 161 17.65 4.67 -8.12
C PRO A 161 16.61 4.54 -9.23
N TYR A 162 15.33 4.44 -8.88
CA TYR A 162 14.21 4.16 -9.79
C TYR A 162 13.20 5.31 -9.90
N ARG A 163 13.41 6.40 -9.16
CA ARG A 163 12.60 7.63 -9.15
C ARG A 163 13.11 8.68 -10.13
#